data_f54736622315136ce0129e69252f765e
#
_entry.id   f54736622315136ce0129e69252f765e
#
_cell.length_a   1.000
_cell.length_b   1.000
_cell.length_c   1.000
_cell.angle_alpha   90.00
_cell.angle_beta   90.00
_cell.angle_gamma   90.00
#
_symmetry.space_group_name_H-M   'P 1'
#
loop_
_entity.id
_entity.type
_entity.pdbx_description
1 polymer ?
#
loop_
_entity_poly.entity_id
_entity_poly.type
_entity_poly.pdbx_seq_one_letter_code
_entity_poly.pdbx_strand_id
1 'polypeptide(L)'
;FSINPDDVRLAKALLRELHIGDKIYQTYNTMSKGERQNVLIARALITKPEILILDEPSSGLDLYARTHLATTIEKLALSGKVTIIYVTHYPEEIPSYIQKAMLLRNGQIFAKGSVKDLLTSTRITALLNKETDVYIDADGIFHMKLDTTSDIYELCYE
;
A
#
# COMPACT_ATOMS: atom_id res chain seq x y z
N PHE A 1 25.49 4.57 -23.61
CA PHE A 1 24.06 4.24 -23.59
C PHE A 1 23.30 5.40 -24.20
N SER A 2 22.69 5.23 -25.38
CA SER A 2 21.76 6.22 -25.92
C SER A 2 20.39 5.97 -25.27
N ILE A 3 19.87 7.00 -24.62
CA ILE A 3 18.50 6.94 -24.07
C ILE A 3 17.52 7.12 -25.24
N ASN A 4 16.56 6.19 -25.38
CA ASN A 4 15.54 6.29 -26.41
C ASN A 4 14.64 7.53 -26.16
N PRO A 5 14.46 8.43 -27.16
CA PRO A 5 13.59 9.60 -27.01
C PRO A 5 12.14 9.25 -26.61
N ASP A 6 11.65 8.09 -27.04
CA ASP A 6 10.29 7.62 -26.70
C ASP A 6 10.17 7.29 -25.22
N ASP A 7 11.19 6.66 -24.62
CA ASP A 7 11.21 6.38 -23.17
C ASP A 7 11.27 7.67 -22.35
N VAL A 8 11.98 8.67 -22.83
CA VAL A 8 12.02 10.00 -22.18
C VAL A 8 10.64 10.67 -22.23
N ARG A 9 9.95 10.58 -23.36
CA ARG A 9 8.59 11.12 -23.49
C ARG A 9 7.61 10.40 -22.55
N LEU A 10 7.68 9.07 -22.50
CA LEU A 10 6.86 8.26 -21.61
C LEU A 10 7.15 8.58 -20.13
N ALA A 11 8.43 8.65 -19.73
CA ALA A 11 8.83 9.01 -18.39
C ALA A 11 8.25 10.36 -17.96
N LYS A 12 8.39 11.39 -18.80
CA LYS A 12 7.85 12.72 -18.52
C LYS A 12 6.32 12.71 -18.42
N ALA A 13 5.62 11.92 -19.24
CA ALA A 13 4.18 11.76 -19.16
C ALA A 13 3.77 11.10 -17.84
N LEU A 14 4.42 10.01 -17.46
CA LEU A 14 4.16 9.30 -16.19
C LEU A 14 4.40 10.21 -14.98
N LEU A 15 5.49 10.97 -14.94
CA LEU A 15 5.78 11.90 -13.85
C LEU A 15 4.72 13.00 -13.73
N ARG A 16 4.14 13.47 -14.84
CA ARG A 16 3.03 14.43 -14.82
C ARG A 16 1.75 13.81 -14.28
N GLU A 17 1.39 12.60 -14.73
CA GLU A 17 0.22 11.87 -14.22
C GLU A 17 0.34 11.57 -12.72
N LEU A 18 1.56 11.35 -12.23
CA LEU A 18 1.88 11.13 -10.83
C LEU A 18 2.05 12.44 -10.03
N HIS A 19 1.67 13.59 -10.62
CA HIS A 19 1.70 14.92 -9.98
C HIS A 19 3.09 15.38 -9.51
N ILE A 20 4.16 14.90 -10.14
CA ILE A 20 5.55 15.33 -9.91
C ILE A 20 6.24 15.81 -11.20
N GLY A 21 5.45 16.29 -12.16
CA GLY A 21 5.94 16.79 -13.43
C GLY A 21 6.84 18.02 -13.30
N ASP A 22 6.65 18.85 -12.27
CA ASP A 22 7.50 20.00 -11.92
C ASP A 22 8.89 19.60 -11.38
N LYS A 23 9.03 18.34 -10.93
CA LYS A 23 10.25 17.77 -10.33
C LYS A 23 11.17 17.04 -11.33
N ILE A 24 10.86 17.04 -12.62
CA ILE A 24 11.58 16.25 -13.65
C ILE A 24 13.11 16.50 -13.63
N TYR A 25 13.54 17.69 -13.27
CA TYR A 25 14.96 18.07 -13.21
C TYR A 25 15.51 18.15 -11.78
N GLN A 26 14.69 17.81 -10.77
CA GLN A 26 15.12 17.81 -9.38
C GLN A 26 15.91 16.53 -9.07
N THR A 27 16.94 16.68 -8.25
CA THR A 27 17.73 15.53 -7.79
C THR A 27 16.88 14.65 -6.85
N TYR A 28 16.84 13.33 -7.10
CA TYR A 28 16.04 12.37 -6.33
C TYR A 28 16.24 12.46 -4.81
N ASN A 29 17.48 12.66 -4.35
CA ASN A 29 17.80 12.74 -2.93
C ASN A 29 17.24 14.00 -2.23
N THR A 30 16.88 15.03 -2.99
CA THR A 30 16.28 16.27 -2.46
C THR A 30 14.75 16.24 -2.47
N MET A 31 14.15 15.18 -3.00
CA MET A 31 12.71 14.98 -3.06
C MET A 31 12.16 14.51 -1.71
N SER A 32 10.91 14.88 -1.41
CA SER A 32 10.16 14.32 -0.29
C SER A 32 9.97 12.80 -0.45
N LYS A 33 9.58 12.12 0.64
CA LYS A 33 9.35 10.67 0.60
C LYS A 33 8.23 10.30 -0.40
N GLY A 34 7.14 11.07 -0.43
CA GLY A 34 6.04 10.86 -1.38
C GLY A 34 6.44 11.09 -2.83
N GLU A 35 7.20 12.15 -3.11
CA GLU A 35 7.74 12.41 -4.45
C GLU A 35 8.65 11.27 -4.91
N ARG A 36 9.55 10.80 -4.04
CA ARG A 36 10.41 9.64 -4.34
C ARG A 36 9.61 8.38 -4.62
N GLN A 37 8.53 8.13 -3.86
CA GLN A 37 7.64 6.99 -4.09
C GLN A 37 7.00 7.07 -5.48
N ASN A 38 6.51 8.24 -5.87
CA ASN A 38 5.93 8.45 -7.20
C ASN A 38 6.97 8.26 -8.32
N VAL A 39 8.24 8.67 -8.12
CA VAL A 39 9.34 8.40 -9.07
C VAL A 39 9.56 6.90 -9.23
N LEU A 40 9.54 6.12 -8.13
CA LEU A 40 9.71 4.66 -8.19
C LEU A 40 8.56 3.98 -8.93
N ILE A 41 7.31 4.43 -8.72
CA ILE A 41 6.15 3.95 -9.46
C ILE A 41 6.28 4.29 -10.95
N ALA A 42 6.64 5.55 -11.29
CA ALA A 42 6.88 5.95 -12.67
C ALA A 42 7.93 5.06 -13.34
N ARG A 43 9.04 4.81 -12.66
CA ARG A 43 10.13 3.93 -13.13
C ARG A 43 9.64 2.51 -13.40
N ALA A 44 8.83 1.95 -12.51
CA ALA A 44 8.26 0.62 -12.71
C ALA A 44 7.31 0.58 -13.91
N LEU A 45 6.50 1.61 -14.12
CA LEU A 45 5.51 1.69 -15.20
C LEU A 45 6.11 1.89 -16.60
N ILE A 46 7.35 2.41 -16.72
CA ILE A 46 8.05 2.59 -18.00
C ILE A 46 8.15 1.25 -18.75
N THR A 47 8.36 0.16 -18.04
CA THR A 47 8.48 -1.19 -18.63
C THR A 47 7.15 -1.81 -19.01
N LYS A 48 6.02 -1.12 -18.78
CA LYS A 48 4.65 -1.59 -19.02
C LYS A 48 4.41 -2.98 -18.41
N PRO A 49 4.61 -3.14 -17.10
CA PRO A 49 4.54 -4.44 -16.44
C PRO A 49 3.11 -4.97 -16.43
N GLU A 50 2.95 -6.29 -16.51
CA GLU A 50 1.66 -6.97 -16.29
C GLU A 50 1.31 -7.03 -14.79
N ILE A 51 2.32 -7.04 -13.93
CA ILE A 51 2.18 -7.09 -12.47
C ILE A 51 3.02 -5.98 -11.84
N LEU A 52 2.40 -5.17 -10.98
CA LEU A 52 3.05 -4.15 -10.16
C LEU A 52 2.93 -4.53 -8.69
N ILE A 53 4.05 -4.74 -8.03
CA ILE A 53 4.11 -5.05 -6.60
C ILE A 53 4.44 -3.76 -5.85
N LEU A 54 3.59 -3.39 -4.92
CA LEU A 54 3.75 -2.23 -4.05
C LEU A 54 3.90 -2.74 -2.62
N ASP A 55 5.10 -2.62 -2.08
CA ASP A 55 5.44 -3.07 -0.73
C ASP A 55 5.43 -1.87 0.22
N GLU A 56 4.46 -1.84 1.13
CA GLU A 56 4.19 -0.75 2.08
C GLU A 56 4.27 0.65 1.46
N PRO A 57 3.58 0.91 0.33
CA PRO A 57 3.82 2.12 -0.45
C PRO A 57 3.45 3.41 0.28
N SER A 58 2.56 3.38 1.25
CA SER A 58 2.13 4.52 2.07
C SER A 58 2.95 4.74 3.32
N SER A 59 3.88 3.84 3.64
CA SER A 59 4.65 3.90 4.88
C SER A 59 5.44 5.20 5.04
N GLY A 60 5.15 5.93 6.15
CA GLY A 60 5.82 7.20 6.49
C GLY A 60 5.53 8.35 5.53
N LEU A 61 4.44 8.29 4.77
CA LEU A 61 3.87 9.41 4.04
C LEU A 61 2.96 10.24 4.97
N ASP A 62 2.95 11.55 4.76
CA ASP A 62 1.92 12.41 5.34
C ASP A 62 0.55 12.15 4.68
N LEU A 63 -0.51 12.70 5.26
CA LEU A 63 -1.89 12.48 4.81
C LEU A 63 -2.08 12.88 3.35
N TYR A 64 -1.50 14.01 2.93
CA TYR A 64 -1.65 14.50 1.56
C TYR A 64 -0.99 13.55 0.54
N ALA A 65 0.27 13.18 0.77
CA ALA A 65 1.00 12.26 -0.09
C ALA A 65 0.35 10.87 -0.14
N ARG A 66 -0.19 10.39 1.00
CA ARG A 66 -0.92 9.11 1.09
C ARG A 66 -2.19 9.14 0.24
N THR A 67 -3.00 10.20 0.35
CA THR A 67 -4.24 10.36 -0.44
C THR A 67 -3.94 10.40 -1.94
N HIS A 68 -2.93 11.15 -2.34
CA HIS A 68 -2.51 11.23 -3.73
C HIS A 68 -2.01 9.88 -4.27
N LEU A 69 -1.23 9.16 -3.49
CA LEU A 69 -0.75 7.83 -3.83
C LEU A 69 -1.92 6.85 -4.01
N ALA A 70 -2.87 6.84 -3.06
CA ALA A 70 -4.06 5.98 -3.12
C ALA A 70 -4.87 6.23 -4.40
N THR A 71 -5.14 7.51 -4.73
CA THR A 71 -5.83 7.88 -5.97
C THR A 71 -5.08 7.42 -7.23
N THR A 72 -3.76 7.51 -7.22
CA THR A 72 -2.91 7.06 -8.33
C THR A 72 -3.00 5.55 -8.53
N ILE A 73 -2.88 4.79 -7.44
CA ILE A 73 -2.95 3.33 -7.47
C ILE A 73 -4.36 2.88 -7.92
N GLU A 74 -5.41 3.56 -7.47
CA GLU A 74 -6.78 3.30 -7.89
C GLU A 74 -6.95 3.46 -9.40
N LYS A 75 -6.49 4.58 -9.97
CA LYS A 75 -6.53 4.81 -11.42
C LYS A 75 -5.79 3.71 -12.20
N LEU A 76 -4.64 3.26 -11.70
CA LEU A 76 -3.88 2.17 -12.30
C LEU A 76 -4.67 0.85 -12.23
N ALA A 77 -5.24 0.51 -11.08
CA ALA A 77 -6.06 -0.69 -10.90
C ALA A 77 -7.27 -0.71 -11.83
N LEU A 78 -8.02 0.40 -11.87
CA LEU A 78 -9.21 0.53 -12.71
C LEU A 78 -8.91 0.56 -14.21
N SER A 79 -7.66 0.86 -14.61
CA SER A 79 -7.26 0.81 -16.01
C SER A 79 -7.31 -0.61 -16.62
N GLY A 80 -7.29 -1.64 -15.78
CA GLY A 80 -7.25 -3.06 -16.18
C GLY A 80 -5.99 -3.48 -16.94
N LYS A 81 -4.98 -2.58 -17.04
CA LYS A 81 -3.74 -2.83 -17.78
C LYS A 81 -2.64 -3.47 -16.94
N VAL A 82 -2.77 -3.45 -15.64
CA VAL A 82 -1.77 -3.96 -14.69
C VAL A 82 -2.47 -4.63 -13.52
N THR A 83 -1.97 -5.78 -13.12
CA THR A 83 -2.39 -6.45 -11.88
C THR A 83 -1.59 -5.84 -10.72
N ILE A 84 -2.26 -5.34 -9.71
CA ILE A 84 -1.60 -4.76 -8.54
C ILE A 84 -1.58 -5.77 -7.39
N ILE A 85 -0.39 -6.00 -6.84
CA ILE A 85 -0.18 -6.69 -5.57
C ILE A 85 0.20 -5.62 -4.55
N TYR A 86 -0.69 -5.40 -3.59
CA TYR A 86 -0.51 -4.39 -2.54
C TYR A 86 -0.15 -5.10 -1.23
N VAL A 87 1.05 -4.85 -0.71
CA VAL A 87 1.52 -5.42 0.56
C VAL A 87 1.43 -4.35 1.63
N THR A 88 0.74 -4.64 2.72
CA THR A 88 0.62 -3.76 3.88
C THR A 88 0.40 -4.58 5.15
N HIS A 89 0.76 -4.00 6.29
CA HIS A 89 0.40 -4.51 7.62
C HIS A 89 -0.66 -3.63 8.30
N TYR A 90 -1.17 -2.61 7.60
CA TYR A 90 -2.24 -1.72 8.05
C TYR A 90 -3.53 -2.01 7.27
N PRO A 91 -4.59 -2.56 7.89
CA PRO A 91 -5.84 -2.85 7.20
C PRO A 91 -6.53 -1.58 6.68
N GLU A 92 -6.33 -0.45 7.35
CA GLU A 92 -6.86 0.86 6.97
C GLU A 92 -6.31 1.35 5.62
N GLU A 93 -5.18 0.79 5.18
CA GLU A 93 -4.56 1.14 3.90
C GLU A 93 -5.05 0.28 2.74
N ILE A 94 -5.86 -0.76 3.00
CA ILE A 94 -6.37 -1.64 1.95
C ILE A 94 -7.44 -0.91 1.16
N PRO A 95 -7.17 -0.59 -0.12
CA PRO A 95 -8.15 0.10 -0.95
C PRO A 95 -9.40 -0.75 -1.18
N SER A 96 -10.57 -0.09 -1.25
CA SER A 96 -11.88 -0.75 -1.41
C SER A 96 -12.01 -1.58 -2.71
N TYR A 97 -11.24 -1.26 -3.73
CA TYR A 97 -11.21 -2.01 -4.99
C TYR A 97 -10.38 -3.31 -4.91
N ILE A 98 -9.62 -3.55 -3.85
CA ILE A 98 -8.91 -4.81 -3.62
C ILE A 98 -9.92 -5.86 -3.13
N GLN A 99 -10.12 -6.89 -3.94
CA GLN A 99 -11.13 -7.92 -3.66
C GLN A 99 -10.54 -9.17 -3.00
N LYS A 100 -9.29 -9.49 -3.30
CA LYS A 100 -8.63 -10.72 -2.83
C LYS A 100 -7.45 -10.36 -1.94
N ALA A 101 -7.24 -11.14 -0.90
CA ALA A 101 -6.12 -11.00 0.00
C ALA A 101 -5.47 -12.35 0.32
N MET A 102 -4.27 -12.26 0.84
CA MET A 102 -3.50 -13.37 1.39
C MET A 102 -2.88 -12.91 2.71
N LEU A 103 -3.11 -13.67 3.75
CA LEU A 103 -2.50 -13.45 5.06
C LEU A 103 -1.27 -14.34 5.17
N LEU A 104 -0.15 -13.74 5.59
CA LEU A 104 1.12 -14.43 5.78
C LEU A 104 1.49 -14.49 7.27
N ARG A 105 2.01 -15.62 7.71
CA ARG A 105 2.55 -15.80 9.07
C ARG A 105 3.78 -16.70 9.01
N ASN A 106 4.88 -16.26 9.61
CA ASN A 106 6.15 -17.01 9.68
C ASN A 106 6.63 -17.51 8.31
N GLY A 107 6.50 -16.67 7.27
CA GLY A 107 6.92 -17.01 5.90
C GLY A 107 6.01 -17.98 5.15
N GLN A 108 4.85 -18.31 5.71
CA GLN A 108 3.88 -19.22 5.11
C GLN A 108 2.53 -18.56 4.88
N ILE A 109 1.78 -19.09 3.92
CA ILE A 109 0.39 -18.65 3.68
C ILE A 109 -0.47 -19.16 4.82
N PHE A 110 -0.95 -18.24 5.66
CA PHE A 110 -1.89 -18.55 6.74
C PHE A 110 -3.32 -18.74 6.21
N ALA A 111 -3.76 -17.85 5.35
CA ALA A 111 -5.07 -17.92 4.68
C ALA A 111 -5.06 -17.11 3.39
N LYS A 112 -5.95 -17.45 2.45
CA LYS A 112 -6.21 -16.71 1.22
C LYS A 112 -7.69 -16.71 0.88
N GLY A 113 -8.20 -15.61 0.32
CA GLY A 113 -9.63 -15.51 -0.02
C GLY A 113 -10.04 -14.09 -0.35
N SER A 114 -11.33 -13.76 -0.18
CA SER A 114 -11.78 -12.37 -0.27
C SER A 114 -11.28 -11.55 0.93
N VAL A 115 -11.08 -10.24 0.74
CA VAL A 115 -10.69 -9.33 1.83
C VAL A 115 -11.69 -9.42 2.98
N LYS A 116 -13.01 -9.42 2.67
CA LYS A 116 -14.07 -9.47 3.67
C LYS A 116 -14.09 -10.77 4.49
N ASP A 117 -13.75 -11.89 3.86
CA ASP A 117 -13.72 -13.19 4.56
C ASP A 117 -12.45 -13.35 5.41
N LEU A 118 -11.39 -12.66 5.05
CA LEU A 118 -10.11 -12.77 5.74
C LEU A 118 -9.94 -11.78 6.88
N LEU A 119 -10.41 -10.55 6.71
CA LEU A 119 -10.30 -9.50 7.73
C LEU A 119 -11.47 -9.57 8.71
N THR A 120 -11.49 -10.62 9.51
CA THR A 120 -12.46 -10.84 10.61
C THR A 120 -11.73 -10.94 11.94
N SER A 121 -12.37 -10.52 13.03
CA SER A 121 -11.78 -10.59 14.39
C SER A 121 -11.23 -11.97 14.69
N THR A 122 -11.99 -13.03 14.40
CA THR A 122 -11.56 -14.42 14.65
C THR A 122 -10.29 -14.79 13.89
N ARG A 123 -10.18 -14.44 12.61
CA ARG A 123 -9.00 -14.79 11.79
C ARG A 123 -7.77 -13.97 12.16
N ILE A 124 -7.95 -12.68 12.42
CA ILE A 124 -6.85 -11.79 12.79
C ILE A 124 -6.35 -12.13 14.19
N THR A 125 -7.23 -12.43 15.16
CA THR A 125 -6.86 -12.98 16.46
C THR A 125 -6.02 -14.26 16.31
N ALA A 126 -6.44 -15.19 15.46
CA ALA A 126 -5.67 -16.40 15.18
C ALA A 126 -4.34 -16.12 14.47
N LEU A 127 -4.29 -15.14 13.56
CA LEU A 127 -3.06 -14.74 12.87
C LEU A 127 -2.04 -14.15 13.83
N LEU A 128 -2.48 -13.20 14.67
CA LEU A 128 -1.61 -12.44 15.57
C LEU A 128 -1.34 -13.16 16.90
N ASN A 129 -2.15 -14.18 17.22
CA ASN A 129 -2.18 -14.85 18.53
C ASN A 129 -2.43 -13.85 19.68
N LYS A 130 -3.26 -12.83 19.41
CA LYS A 130 -3.71 -11.79 20.35
C LYS A 130 -5.14 -11.41 20.02
N GLU A 131 -5.96 -11.23 21.04
CA GLU A 131 -7.35 -10.79 20.84
C GLU A 131 -7.38 -9.47 20.08
N THR A 132 -8.12 -9.48 18.97
CA THR A 132 -8.12 -8.37 18.02
C THR A 132 -9.52 -8.18 17.48
N ASP A 133 -10.08 -6.99 17.69
CA ASP A 133 -11.31 -6.59 17.04
C ASP A 133 -11.04 -6.04 15.66
N VAL A 134 -11.81 -6.50 14.69
CA VAL A 134 -11.83 -5.97 13.34
C VAL A 134 -13.23 -5.44 13.05
N TYR A 135 -13.32 -4.19 12.62
CA TYR A 135 -14.57 -3.57 12.23
C TYR A 135 -14.41 -2.75 10.95
N ILE A 136 -15.53 -2.49 10.29
CA ILE A 136 -15.59 -1.68 9.07
C ILE A 136 -16.38 -0.43 9.42
N ASP A 137 -15.84 0.74 9.07
CA ASP A 137 -16.53 2.01 9.28
C ASP A 137 -17.58 2.29 8.17
N ALA A 138 -18.25 3.45 8.27
CA ALA A 138 -19.29 3.87 7.33
C ALA A 138 -18.77 4.07 5.90
N ASP A 139 -17.47 4.33 5.75
CA ASP A 139 -16.79 4.52 4.46
C ASP A 139 -16.27 3.21 3.88
N GLY A 140 -16.45 2.09 4.59
CA GLY A 140 -16.01 0.76 4.16
C GLY A 140 -14.53 0.47 4.43
N ILE A 141 -13.90 1.27 5.29
CA ILE A 141 -12.49 1.10 5.69
C ILE A 141 -12.41 0.10 6.83
N PHE A 142 -11.48 -0.83 6.72
CA PHE A 142 -11.18 -1.80 7.77
C PHE A 142 -10.33 -1.16 8.86
N HIS A 143 -10.67 -1.43 10.11
CA HIS A 143 -9.90 -1.03 11.28
C HIS A 143 -9.61 -2.23 12.15
N MET A 144 -8.44 -2.22 12.81
CA MET A 144 -8.08 -3.22 13.81
C MET A 144 -7.79 -2.56 15.15
N LYS A 145 -8.29 -3.17 16.22
CA LYS A 145 -8.00 -2.79 17.60
C LYS A 145 -7.48 -4.02 18.34
N LEU A 146 -6.23 -3.95 18.76
CA LEU A 146 -5.65 -4.95 19.66
C LEU A 146 -6.16 -4.70 21.07
N ASP A 147 -6.55 -5.76 21.77
CA ASP A 147 -6.72 -5.69 23.21
C ASP A 147 -5.34 -5.60 23.88
N THR A 148 -5.02 -4.44 24.40
CA THR A 148 -3.77 -4.15 25.11
C THR A 148 -3.97 -4.19 26.63
N THR A 149 -5.12 -4.65 27.11
CA THR A 149 -5.40 -4.77 28.54
C THR A 149 -4.69 -5.99 29.13
N SER A 150 -3.40 -6.11 29.00
CA SER A 150 -2.64 -7.09 29.75
C SER A 150 -1.20 -6.66 29.94
N ASP A 151 -0.75 -6.76 31.12
CA ASP A 151 0.57 -7.19 31.59
C ASP A 151 1.62 -6.15 31.99
N ILE A 152 1.59 -4.91 31.57
CA ILE A 152 2.61 -3.95 32.05
C ILE A 152 2.30 -3.48 33.48
N TYR A 153 1.02 -3.30 33.80
CA TYR A 153 0.63 -2.87 35.15
C TYR A 153 0.78 -4.01 36.19
N GLU A 154 0.45 -5.25 35.85
CA GLU A 154 0.60 -6.39 36.75
C GLU A 154 2.09 -6.71 37.01
N LEU A 155 2.96 -6.63 36.01
CA LEU A 155 4.40 -6.85 36.15
C LEU A 155 5.14 -5.75 36.91
N CYS A 156 4.58 -4.53 36.99
CA CYS A 156 5.24 -3.42 37.69
C CYS A 156 4.78 -3.21 39.14
N TYR A 157 3.69 -3.86 39.55
CA TYR A 157 3.06 -3.60 40.87
C TYR A 157 2.81 -4.88 41.71
N GLU A 158 3.30 -6.06 41.29
CA GLU A 158 3.54 -7.22 42.14
C GLU A 158 4.99 -7.20 42.69
#